data_e685ce8bd6bc23f001f08deb70285e60
#
_entry.id   e685ce8bd6bc23f001f08deb70285e60
#
_cell.length_a   1.000
_cell.length_b   1.000
_cell.length_c   1.000
_cell.angle_alpha   90.00
_cell.angle_beta   90.00
_cell.angle_gamma   90.00
#
_symmetry.space_group_name_H-M   'P 1'
#
loop_
_entity.id
_entity.type
_entity.pdbx_description
1 polymer ?
#
loop_
_entity_poly.entity_id
_entity_poly.type
_entity_poly.pdbx_seq_one_letter_code
_entity_poly.pdbx_strand_id
1 'polypeptide(L)'
;TDRSRGLGDVYKRQDYEAYTFKFTKDAEMEIDSDLRTGVLQKISKGVKSRKKGEPLRFVYDEQIPRDLLKRLTDRLNIDKNDTRVAGGRYHNFKDLMKFPVCGHSHLKYPVWEPIFKPELNGTESLLTLIRQKDRSLHYPYHSFDTFIRVLREAAISKEVKSIKMTLYRLAKDSKVVKALICAAKNGKKVTVVIELLARFDEASNINWSKRMQDAGIRVIFGVEGLKIHSKLVHIGTRHGDIVCISTGNFHEGNARMYTDYTIMTAHRPIVREVNAVFDFIEKPYTPVNFKELLVSPNDMRKRLIALINKEIKNKEQGKDAYILAKVNHITDRALIEKLYEASAAGVKIELVVRGNCSLVPGVPGVSENIHINGIIDRYLEHSRIFIFANAGEERYYIGSADWMPRNLDNRIEVLAPVYDKEIQADLKRIVCYGFQDTAKGRIVDGMGTNRIWNFPFTPPLSEEMASLFRSQEKLYNEYKNT
;
A
#
# COMPACT_ATOMS: atom_id res chain seq x y z
N THR A 1 15.49 25.33 15.43
CA THR A 1 15.09 26.71 15.75
C THR A 1 15.21 27.01 17.23
N ASP A 2 14.93 26.08 18.15
CA ASP A 2 15.04 26.31 19.60
C ASP A 2 16.50 26.39 20.11
N ARG A 3 17.44 25.88 19.33
CA ARG A 3 18.89 25.93 19.70
C ARG A 3 19.60 27.25 19.35
N SER A 4 18.95 28.14 18.60
CA SER A 4 19.52 29.45 18.23
C SER A 4 19.07 30.59 19.12
N ARG A 5 18.21 30.33 20.10
CA ARG A 5 17.77 31.32 21.09
C ARG A 5 18.71 31.29 22.29
N GLY A 6 19.89 31.84 22.13
CA GLY A 6 20.75 32.09 23.28
C GLY A 6 20.17 33.19 24.18
N LEU A 7 20.40 33.10 25.47
CA LEU A 7 20.01 34.12 26.47
C LEU A 7 20.36 35.55 26.03
N GLY A 8 21.38 35.75 25.20
CA GLY A 8 21.76 37.04 24.66
C GLY A 8 20.75 37.69 23.71
N ASP A 9 19.89 36.93 23.07
CA ASP A 9 18.88 37.48 22.16
C ASP A 9 17.66 38.02 22.92
N VAL A 10 17.36 37.49 24.09
CA VAL A 10 16.26 37.96 24.97
C VAL A 10 16.54 39.35 25.51
N TYR A 11 17.78 39.68 25.80
CA TYR A 11 18.17 40.99 26.36
C TYR A 11 18.45 42.09 25.30
N LYS A 12 18.64 41.71 24.05
CA LYS A 12 18.95 42.66 22.98
C LYS A 12 17.78 43.05 22.08
N ARG A 13 16.70 42.30 22.12
CA ARG A 13 15.51 42.51 21.26
C ARG A 13 14.25 42.24 22.05
N GLN A 14 13.53 43.30 22.43
CA GLN A 14 12.27 43.20 23.17
C GLN A 14 11.10 42.84 22.24
N ASP A 15 11.15 43.23 20.99
CA ASP A 15 10.12 42.93 19.97
C ASP A 15 10.67 42.06 18.87
N TYR A 16 9.92 41.06 18.46
CA TYR A 16 10.24 40.21 17.30
C TYR A 16 8.97 39.87 16.52
N GLU A 17 9.13 39.79 15.22
CA GLU A 17 8.14 39.26 14.30
C GLU A 17 8.64 37.97 13.70
N ALA A 18 7.72 37.01 13.46
CA ALA A 18 8.06 35.73 12.88
C ALA A 18 7.11 35.41 11.72
N TYR A 19 7.69 35.03 10.61
CA TYR A 19 6.97 34.66 9.39
C TYR A 19 7.36 33.24 8.97
N THR A 20 6.39 32.48 8.48
CA THR A 20 6.61 31.10 8.06
C THR A 20 6.88 31.02 6.57
N PHE A 21 7.71 30.07 6.19
CA PHE A 21 7.87 29.69 4.79
C PHE A 21 8.09 28.21 4.64
N LYS A 22 7.73 27.67 3.48
CA LYS A 22 7.94 26.28 3.10
C LYS A 22 8.69 26.23 1.78
N PHE A 23 9.78 25.53 1.80
CA PHE A 23 10.64 25.36 0.66
C PHE A 23 10.64 23.91 0.20
N THR A 24 10.22 23.66 -1.04
CA THR A 24 10.24 22.34 -1.65
C THR A 24 11.34 22.30 -2.69
N LYS A 25 12.26 21.37 -2.55
CA LYS A 25 13.34 21.11 -3.49
C LYS A 25 12.95 20.02 -4.46
N ASP A 26 13.57 20.02 -5.63
CA ASP A 26 13.49 18.89 -6.52
C ASP A 26 14.01 17.64 -5.80
N ALA A 27 13.20 16.59 -5.86
CA ALA A 27 13.46 15.31 -5.22
C ALA A 27 13.84 14.23 -6.23
N GLU A 28 13.95 14.56 -7.51
CA GLU A 28 14.40 13.60 -8.51
C GLU A 28 15.87 13.26 -8.27
N MET A 29 16.17 11.98 -8.27
CA MET A 29 17.54 11.46 -8.18
C MET A 29 17.94 10.99 -9.56
N GLU A 30 18.86 11.69 -10.20
CA GLU A 30 19.65 11.11 -11.27
C GLU A 30 20.64 10.11 -10.65
N ILE A 31 20.50 8.86 -11.02
CA ILE A 31 21.47 7.82 -10.67
C ILE A 31 22.55 7.88 -11.74
N ASP A 32 23.73 8.26 -11.31
CA ASP A 32 24.92 8.27 -12.15
C ASP A 32 25.11 6.90 -12.86
N SER A 33 25.25 6.93 -14.17
CA SER A 33 25.41 5.73 -15.02
C SER A 33 26.82 5.11 -14.93
N ASP A 34 27.70 5.63 -14.09
CA ASP A 34 29.05 5.08 -13.90
C ASP A 34 28.99 3.62 -13.41
N LEU A 35 29.40 2.69 -14.25
CA LEU A 35 29.44 1.23 -14.01
C LEU A 35 30.45 0.81 -12.92
N ARG A 36 31.37 1.69 -12.50
CA ARG A 36 32.44 1.38 -11.56
C ARG A 36 32.04 1.55 -10.08
N THR A 37 30.97 2.29 -9.82
CA THR A 37 30.53 2.56 -8.44
C THR A 37 29.37 1.64 -8.05
N GLY A 38 29.45 0.98 -6.90
CA GLY A 38 28.38 0.11 -6.41
C GLY A 38 27.07 0.85 -6.18
N VAL A 39 25.93 0.19 -6.46
CA VAL A 39 24.56 0.75 -6.40
C VAL A 39 24.29 1.46 -5.06
N LEU A 40 24.71 0.90 -3.94
CA LEU A 40 24.56 1.50 -2.61
C LEU A 40 25.31 2.84 -2.47
N GLN A 41 26.51 2.94 -3.05
CA GLN A 41 27.30 4.17 -2.99
C GLN A 41 26.67 5.25 -3.87
N LYS A 42 26.18 4.89 -5.06
CA LYS A 42 25.47 5.79 -5.97
C LYS A 42 24.23 6.38 -5.29
N ILE A 43 23.40 5.56 -4.69
CA ILE A 43 22.18 6.00 -4.00
C ILE A 43 22.53 6.82 -2.75
N SER A 44 23.54 6.43 -1.99
CA SER A 44 23.99 7.21 -0.83
C SER A 44 24.50 8.60 -1.24
N LYS A 45 25.20 8.72 -2.38
CA LYS A 45 25.64 9.99 -2.96
C LYS A 45 24.44 10.81 -3.45
N GLY A 46 23.47 10.16 -4.15
CA GLY A 46 22.23 10.80 -4.61
C GLY A 46 21.36 11.32 -3.47
N VAL A 47 21.22 10.57 -2.36
CA VAL A 47 20.50 11.04 -1.15
C VAL A 47 21.17 12.26 -0.51
N LYS A 48 22.50 12.33 -0.54
CA LYS A 48 23.25 13.51 -0.06
C LYS A 48 23.09 14.70 -1.02
N SER A 49 23.04 14.46 -2.34
CA SER A 49 22.88 15.53 -3.33
C SER A 49 21.47 16.14 -3.33
N ARG A 50 20.43 15.39 -2.97
CA ARG A 50 19.07 15.93 -2.76
C ARG A 50 19.01 17.09 -1.76
N LYS A 51 19.87 17.10 -0.76
CA LYS A 51 19.96 18.24 0.18
C LYS A 51 20.40 19.53 -0.49
N LYS A 52 21.05 19.42 -1.66
CA LYS A 52 21.52 20.53 -2.49
C LYS A 52 20.64 20.79 -3.72
N GLY A 53 19.54 20.02 -3.89
CA GLY A 53 18.63 20.12 -5.04
C GLY A 53 18.06 21.54 -5.21
N GLU A 54 17.76 21.88 -6.46
CA GLU A 54 17.22 23.18 -6.83
C GLU A 54 15.83 23.44 -6.26
N PRO A 55 15.47 24.68 -6.00
CA PRO A 55 14.16 25.05 -5.50
C PRO A 55 13.09 24.80 -6.56
N LEU A 56 12.08 23.99 -6.23
CA LEU A 56 10.94 23.72 -7.11
C LEU A 56 9.73 24.61 -6.76
N ARG A 57 9.52 24.89 -5.48
CA ARG A 57 8.39 25.68 -4.98
C ARG A 57 8.74 26.34 -3.66
N PHE A 58 8.42 27.61 -3.55
CA PHE A 58 8.56 28.42 -2.36
C PHE A 58 7.19 29.00 -1.95
N VAL A 59 6.68 28.61 -0.80
CA VAL A 59 5.44 29.16 -0.21
C VAL A 59 5.84 29.98 1.00
N TYR A 60 5.32 31.20 1.12
CA TYR A 60 5.66 32.12 2.19
C TYR A 60 4.43 32.83 2.74
N ASP A 61 4.51 33.28 3.98
CA ASP A 61 3.49 34.12 4.63
C ASP A 61 3.36 35.45 3.86
N GLU A 62 2.16 35.74 3.35
CA GLU A 62 1.91 36.95 2.54
C GLU A 62 2.17 38.25 3.33
N GLN A 63 2.14 38.19 4.66
CA GLN A 63 2.40 39.35 5.53
C GLN A 63 3.90 39.60 5.75
N ILE A 64 4.80 38.77 5.18
CA ILE A 64 6.25 38.95 5.32
C ILE A 64 6.68 40.30 4.72
N PRO A 65 7.46 41.14 5.43
CA PRO A 65 8.01 42.39 4.87
C PRO A 65 8.84 42.14 3.61
N ARG A 66 8.69 43.02 2.62
CA ARG A 66 9.33 42.88 1.28
C ARG A 66 10.85 42.77 1.34
N ASP A 67 11.48 43.53 2.22
CA ASP A 67 12.93 43.49 2.41
C ASP A 67 13.39 42.17 3.02
N LEU A 68 12.62 41.63 3.98
CA LEU A 68 12.89 40.31 4.58
C LEU A 68 12.67 39.18 3.54
N LEU A 69 11.61 39.26 2.75
CA LEU A 69 11.33 38.32 1.68
C LEU A 69 12.46 38.31 0.65
N LYS A 70 12.93 39.52 0.24
CA LYS A 70 14.05 39.63 -0.71
C LYS A 70 15.32 39.00 -0.17
N ARG A 71 15.71 39.33 1.06
CA ARG A 71 16.89 38.72 1.72
C ARG A 71 16.79 37.19 1.82
N LEU A 72 15.57 36.67 2.08
CA LEU A 72 15.33 35.24 2.18
C LEU A 72 15.46 34.55 0.81
N THR A 73 14.84 35.12 -0.24
CA THR A 73 14.91 34.57 -1.61
C THR A 73 16.34 34.63 -2.16
N ASP A 74 17.06 35.73 -1.93
CA ASP A 74 18.47 35.88 -2.36
C ASP A 74 19.37 34.82 -1.68
N ARG A 75 19.16 34.56 -0.37
CA ARG A 75 19.94 33.52 0.36
C ARG A 75 19.59 32.09 -0.04
N LEU A 76 18.37 31.83 -0.51
CA LEU A 76 17.91 30.51 -0.94
C LEU A 76 18.13 30.29 -2.44
N ASN A 77 18.71 31.27 -3.16
CA ASN A 77 18.86 31.28 -4.62
C ASN A 77 17.55 31.04 -5.36
N ILE A 78 16.48 31.71 -4.91
CA ILE A 78 15.15 31.64 -5.52
C ILE A 78 15.00 32.81 -6.48
N ASP A 79 14.94 32.53 -7.77
CA ASP A 79 14.83 33.57 -8.78
C ASP A 79 13.36 33.87 -9.19
N LYS A 80 13.21 34.72 -10.23
CA LYS A 80 11.88 35.10 -10.73
C LYS A 80 11.16 34.00 -11.49
N ASN A 81 11.88 32.98 -11.95
CA ASN A 81 11.36 31.85 -12.71
C ASN A 81 10.88 30.73 -11.78
N ASP A 82 11.31 30.76 -10.52
CA ASP A 82 10.89 29.79 -9.52
C ASP A 82 9.43 30.03 -9.08
N THR A 83 8.70 28.96 -8.80
CA THR A 83 7.33 29.06 -8.31
C THR A 83 7.27 29.64 -6.92
N ARG A 84 6.86 30.93 -6.81
CA ARG A 84 6.65 31.65 -5.55
C ARG A 84 5.17 31.78 -5.29
N VAL A 85 4.71 31.34 -4.12
CA VAL A 85 3.29 31.36 -3.74
C VAL A 85 3.17 32.11 -2.42
N ALA A 86 2.49 33.24 -2.44
CA ALA A 86 2.03 33.88 -1.23
C ALA A 86 0.89 33.06 -0.62
N GLY A 87 0.90 32.84 0.66
CA GLY A 87 -0.09 32.04 1.37
C GLY A 87 -0.33 32.56 2.78
N GLY A 88 -1.19 31.89 3.51
CA GLY A 88 -1.43 32.19 4.90
C GLY A 88 -0.25 31.83 5.80
N ARG A 89 -0.34 32.24 7.06
CA ARG A 89 0.71 31.99 8.07
C ARG A 89 0.99 30.51 8.30
N TYR A 90 0.00 29.64 8.14
CA TYR A 90 0.11 28.20 8.33
C TYR A 90 -0.16 27.46 7.03
N HIS A 91 0.87 26.98 6.37
CA HIS A 91 0.77 26.32 5.06
C HIS A 91 1.36 24.89 5.04
N ASN A 92 1.86 24.37 6.18
CA ASN A 92 2.33 22.99 6.28
C ASN A 92 1.40 22.16 7.18
N PHE A 93 0.21 21.85 6.69
CA PHE A 93 -0.81 21.11 7.45
C PHE A 93 -0.36 19.74 7.96
N LYS A 94 0.72 19.18 7.41
CA LYS A 94 1.32 17.95 7.93
C LYS A 94 1.73 18.07 9.40
N ASP A 95 2.09 19.26 9.86
CA ASP A 95 2.50 19.50 11.25
C ASP A 95 1.32 19.32 12.21
N LEU A 96 0.09 19.53 11.73
CA LEU A 96 -1.13 19.31 12.51
C LEU A 96 -1.41 17.83 12.84
N MET A 97 -0.78 16.89 12.13
CA MET A 97 -0.86 15.45 12.45
C MET A 97 -0.35 15.14 13.87
N LYS A 98 0.52 15.99 14.42
CA LYS A 98 1.06 15.87 15.79
C LYS A 98 0.49 16.92 16.74
N PHE A 99 -0.65 17.51 16.39
CA PHE A 99 -1.28 18.51 17.24
C PHE A 99 -1.56 17.92 18.62
N PRO A 100 -1.16 18.59 19.71
CA PRO A 100 -1.35 18.07 21.07
C PRO A 100 -2.82 18.04 21.43
N VAL A 101 -3.23 17.05 22.20
CA VAL A 101 -4.65 16.85 22.60
C VAL A 101 -5.14 17.94 23.54
N CYS A 102 -4.23 18.60 24.24
CA CYS A 102 -4.52 19.70 25.16
C CYS A 102 -5.69 19.41 26.15
N GLY A 103 -5.75 18.19 26.71
CA GLY A 103 -6.82 17.76 27.62
C GLY A 103 -8.11 17.24 26.92
N HIS A 104 -8.21 17.36 25.60
CA HIS A 104 -9.41 16.98 24.85
C HIS A 104 -9.29 15.58 24.23
N SER A 105 -9.09 14.54 25.06
CA SER A 105 -8.93 13.14 24.60
C SER A 105 -10.12 12.63 23.77
N HIS A 106 -11.33 13.17 24.01
CA HIS A 106 -12.55 12.84 23.25
C HIS A 106 -12.49 13.23 21.76
N LEU A 107 -11.56 14.13 21.37
CA LEU A 107 -11.33 14.50 19.96
C LEU A 107 -10.47 13.49 19.19
N LYS A 108 -9.95 12.46 19.86
CA LYS A 108 -9.23 11.36 19.22
C LYS A 108 -10.07 10.09 19.23
N TYR A 109 -9.90 9.30 18.17
CA TYR A 109 -10.44 7.95 18.19
C TYR A 109 -9.85 7.14 19.35
N PRO A 110 -10.65 6.37 20.10
CA PRO A 110 -10.13 5.42 21.07
C PRO A 110 -9.22 4.40 20.38
N VAL A 111 -8.17 3.97 21.06
CA VAL A 111 -7.25 2.96 20.51
C VAL A 111 -7.98 1.61 20.46
N TRP A 112 -7.90 0.95 19.31
CA TRP A 112 -8.34 -0.44 19.18
C TRP A 112 -7.11 -1.34 19.28
N GLU A 113 -7.15 -2.28 20.21
CA GLU A 113 -6.09 -3.27 20.35
C GLU A 113 -6.19 -4.32 19.25
N PRO A 114 -5.06 -4.64 18.57
CA PRO A 114 -5.06 -5.67 17.54
C PRO A 114 -5.42 -7.04 18.12
N ILE A 115 -6.28 -7.76 17.39
CA ILE A 115 -6.83 -9.07 17.77
C ILE A 115 -5.85 -10.15 17.36
N PHE A 116 -5.61 -11.13 18.22
CA PHE A 116 -4.95 -12.37 17.86
C PHE A 116 -5.99 -13.40 17.47
N LYS A 117 -5.91 -13.93 16.25
CA LYS A 117 -6.77 -15.02 15.82
C LYS A 117 -6.52 -16.26 16.70
N PRO A 118 -7.55 -16.82 17.37
CA PRO A 118 -7.37 -17.93 18.30
C PRO A 118 -6.64 -19.12 17.69
N GLU A 119 -6.99 -19.48 16.46
CA GLU A 119 -6.38 -20.59 15.71
C GLU A 119 -4.91 -20.38 15.34
N LEU A 120 -4.40 -19.13 15.43
CA LEU A 120 -3.01 -18.80 15.17
C LEU A 120 -2.25 -18.39 16.44
N ASN A 121 -2.90 -18.40 17.60
CA ASN A 121 -2.30 -17.95 18.87
C ASN A 121 -1.96 -19.11 19.84
N GLY A 122 -2.20 -20.34 19.42
CA GLY A 122 -1.86 -21.56 20.19
C GLY A 122 -0.36 -21.88 20.22
N THR A 123 -0.05 -23.06 20.75
CA THR A 123 1.31 -23.62 20.85
C THR A 123 1.73 -24.41 19.61
N GLU A 124 0.82 -24.66 18.70
CA GLU A 124 1.09 -25.39 17.45
C GLU A 124 2.00 -24.61 16.53
N SER A 125 2.74 -25.34 15.71
CA SER A 125 3.60 -24.77 14.67
C SER A 125 2.76 -24.02 13.62
N LEU A 126 3.01 -22.72 13.47
CA LEU A 126 2.34 -21.89 12.46
C LEU A 126 2.64 -22.38 11.04
N LEU A 127 3.86 -22.87 10.79
CA LEU A 127 4.21 -23.45 9.50
C LEU A 127 3.38 -24.70 9.20
N THR A 128 3.11 -25.53 10.22
CA THR A 128 2.24 -26.70 10.08
C THR A 128 0.79 -26.30 9.81
N LEU A 129 0.26 -25.34 10.56
CA LEU A 129 -1.10 -24.84 10.38
C LEU A 129 -1.34 -24.24 8.99
N ILE A 130 -0.34 -23.53 8.43
CA ILE A 130 -0.43 -22.95 7.07
C ILE A 130 -0.39 -24.05 6.00
N ARG A 131 0.35 -25.15 6.22
CA ARG A 131 0.35 -26.29 5.28
C ARG A 131 -0.98 -27.06 5.27
N GLN A 132 -1.68 -27.09 6.39
CA GLN A 132 -2.96 -27.78 6.50
C GLN A 132 -4.10 -27.01 5.83
N LYS A 133 -4.10 -25.69 5.98
CA LYS A 133 -5.13 -24.79 5.46
C LYS A 133 -4.54 -23.39 5.26
N ASP A 134 -5.00 -22.68 4.23
CA ASP A 134 -4.68 -21.29 4.01
C ASP A 134 -5.05 -20.44 5.23
N ARG A 135 -4.22 -19.50 5.59
CA ARG A 135 -4.41 -18.57 6.71
C ARG A 135 -4.36 -17.13 6.24
N SER A 136 -5.10 -16.27 6.91
CA SER A 136 -5.13 -14.85 6.56
C SER A 136 -5.03 -13.93 7.78
N LEU A 137 -4.52 -12.74 7.55
CA LEU A 137 -4.47 -11.65 8.52
C LEU A 137 -4.95 -10.36 7.85
N HIS A 138 -5.87 -9.66 8.49
CA HIS A 138 -6.36 -8.35 8.06
C HIS A 138 -5.89 -7.27 9.04
N TYR A 139 -4.86 -6.50 8.65
CA TYR A 139 -4.36 -5.39 9.46
C TYR A 139 -5.23 -4.14 9.28
N PRO A 140 -5.26 -3.26 10.27
CA PRO A 140 -4.70 -3.33 11.62
C PRO A 140 -5.59 -4.07 12.64
N TYR A 141 -6.65 -4.71 12.19
CA TYR A 141 -7.58 -5.46 13.05
C TYR A 141 -6.90 -6.65 13.69
N HIS A 142 -6.18 -7.45 12.89
CA HIS A 142 -5.38 -8.56 13.41
C HIS A 142 -3.96 -8.11 13.73
N SER A 143 -3.37 -8.73 14.75
CA SER A 143 -2.01 -8.43 15.19
C SER A 143 -0.96 -8.81 14.12
N PHE A 144 -0.09 -7.88 13.78
CA PHE A 144 1.08 -8.13 12.94
C PHE A 144 2.13 -9.02 13.61
N ASP A 145 2.09 -9.13 14.94
CA ASP A 145 3.00 -10.01 15.67
C ASP A 145 2.79 -11.49 15.31
N THR A 146 1.60 -11.89 14.86
CA THR A 146 1.37 -13.24 14.30
C THR A 146 2.25 -13.50 13.07
N PHE A 147 2.34 -12.56 12.14
CA PHE A 147 3.26 -12.68 11.01
C PHE A 147 4.74 -12.69 11.44
N ILE A 148 5.11 -11.88 12.43
CA ILE A 148 6.45 -11.92 13.02
C ILE A 148 6.75 -13.28 13.65
N ARG A 149 5.77 -13.93 14.27
CA ARG A 149 5.93 -15.31 14.82
C ARG A 149 6.19 -16.32 13.70
N VAL A 150 5.49 -16.23 12.55
CA VAL A 150 5.77 -17.09 11.38
C VAL A 150 7.23 -16.94 10.92
N LEU A 151 7.73 -15.71 10.80
CA LEU A 151 9.12 -15.48 10.41
C LEU A 151 10.14 -15.97 11.46
N ARG A 152 9.83 -15.80 12.74
CA ARG A 152 10.70 -16.29 13.84
C ARG A 152 10.72 -17.81 13.90
N GLU A 153 9.58 -18.46 13.74
CA GLU A 153 9.51 -19.91 13.64
C GLU A 153 10.30 -20.40 12.43
N ALA A 154 10.14 -19.78 11.25
CA ALA A 154 10.94 -20.10 10.08
C ALA A 154 12.44 -19.90 10.31
N ALA A 155 12.85 -18.94 11.12
CA ALA A 155 14.25 -18.67 11.43
C ALA A 155 14.90 -19.78 12.29
N ILE A 156 14.15 -20.42 13.18
CA ILE A 156 14.69 -21.43 14.11
C ILE A 156 14.37 -22.87 13.69
N SER A 157 13.31 -23.08 12.91
CA SER A 157 12.87 -24.44 12.53
C SER A 157 13.92 -25.18 11.69
N LYS A 158 14.22 -26.43 12.07
CA LYS A 158 15.17 -27.29 11.34
C LYS A 158 14.68 -27.73 9.96
N GLU A 159 13.39 -27.68 9.70
CA GLU A 159 12.80 -28.02 8.40
C GLU A 159 13.00 -26.93 7.34
N VAL A 160 13.14 -25.67 7.76
CA VAL A 160 13.33 -24.52 6.86
C VAL A 160 14.76 -24.49 6.33
N LYS A 161 14.90 -24.39 5.00
CA LYS A 161 16.18 -24.30 4.30
C LYS A 161 16.47 -22.90 3.80
N SER A 162 15.42 -22.19 3.34
CA SER A 162 15.57 -20.88 2.72
C SER A 162 14.39 -19.96 3.00
N ILE A 163 14.67 -18.65 2.98
CA ILE A 163 13.66 -17.59 3.03
C ILE A 163 14.00 -16.58 1.94
N LYS A 164 13.03 -16.28 1.05
CA LYS A 164 13.10 -15.16 0.10
C LYS A 164 12.04 -14.16 0.46
N MET A 165 12.34 -12.86 0.40
CA MET A 165 11.41 -11.80 0.79
C MET A 165 11.62 -10.52 0.00
N THR A 166 10.52 -9.87 -0.42
CA THR A 166 10.56 -8.52 -0.98
C THR A 166 10.32 -7.48 0.11
N LEU A 167 11.14 -6.43 0.16
CA LEU A 167 11.05 -5.35 1.15
C LEU A 167 11.03 -4.00 0.43
N TYR A 168 10.04 -3.18 0.70
CA TYR A 168 9.91 -1.84 0.12
C TYR A 168 10.26 -0.74 1.13
N ARG A 169 9.69 -0.80 2.33
CA ARG A 169 9.94 0.11 3.44
C ARG A 169 10.26 -0.68 4.69
N LEU A 170 11.23 -0.22 5.45
CA LEU A 170 11.67 -0.86 6.68
C LEU A 170 11.50 0.07 7.88
N ALA A 171 10.93 -0.45 8.96
CA ALA A 171 10.85 0.27 10.22
C ALA A 171 12.27 0.53 10.78
N LYS A 172 12.44 1.62 11.51
CA LYS A 172 13.72 1.98 12.12
C LYS A 172 14.26 0.86 13.02
N ASP A 173 13.38 0.15 13.72
CA ASP A 173 13.68 -1.03 14.55
C ASP A 173 12.84 -2.23 14.08
N SER A 174 13.11 -2.71 12.84
CA SER A 174 12.30 -3.74 12.18
C SER A 174 12.48 -5.13 12.82
N LYS A 175 11.39 -5.66 13.38
CA LYS A 175 11.30 -7.06 13.85
C LYS A 175 11.42 -8.04 12.69
N VAL A 176 10.92 -7.67 11.50
CA VAL A 176 11.04 -8.46 10.27
C VAL A 176 12.50 -8.70 9.92
N VAL A 177 13.29 -7.63 9.81
CA VAL A 177 14.72 -7.74 9.47
C VAL A 177 15.49 -8.50 10.55
N LYS A 178 15.17 -8.28 11.83
CA LYS A 178 15.78 -9.06 12.94
C LYS A 178 15.51 -10.55 12.81
N ALA A 179 14.30 -10.96 12.41
CA ALA A 179 13.97 -12.36 12.17
C ALA A 179 14.76 -12.95 10.98
N LEU A 180 14.92 -12.19 9.89
CA LEU A 180 15.72 -12.61 8.73
C LEU A 180 17.21 -12.75 9.08
N ILE A 181 17.78 -11.84 9.86
CA ILE A 181 19.16 -11.93 10.36
C ILE A 181 19.31 -13.17 11.27
N CYS A 182 18.33 -13.43 12.13
CA CYS A 182 18.31 -14.64 12.96
C CYS A 182 18.30 -15.90 12.09
N ALA A 183 17.48 -15.93 11.03
CA ALA A 183 17.44 -17.05 10.09
C ALA A 183 18.80 -17.30 9.42
N ALA A 184 19.45 -16.25 8.92
CA ALA A 184 20.78 -16.37 8.30
C ALA A 184 21.83 -16.89 9.29
N LYS A 185 21.84 -16.39 10.53
CA LYS A 185 22.73 -16.88 11.59
C LYS A 185 22.46 -18.33 11.98
N ASN A 186 21.23 -18.82 11.82
CA ASN A 186 20.85 -20.23 11.99
C ASN A 186 21.09 -21.08 10.72
N GLY A 187 21.92 -20.61 9.78
CA GLY A 187 22.32 -21.35 8.59
C GLY A 187 21.28 -21.45 7.49
N LYS A 188 20.20 -20.62 7.51
CA LYS A 188 19.22 -20.59 6.44
C LYS A 188 19.75 -19.75 5.28
N LYS A 189 19.46 -20.18 4.03
CA LYS A 189 19.73 -19.36 2.85
C LYS A 189 18.69 -18.24 2.76
N VAL A 190 19.08 -17.01 3.11
CA VAL A 190 18.18 -15.86 3.08
C VAL A 190 18.48 -14.96 1.88
N THR A 191 17.47 -14.64 1.09
CA THR A 191 17.55 -13.69 -0.03
C THR A 191 16.50 -12.61 0.17
N VAL A 192 16.94 -11.35 0.13
CA VAL A 192 16.06 -10.18 0.28
C VAL A 192 16.16 -9.33 -0.97
N VAL A 193 15.02 -9.02 -1.56
CA VAL A 193 14.92 -8.01 -2.62
C VAL A 193 14.45 -6.72 -1.98
N ILE A 194 15.26 -5.67 -2.08
CA ILE A 194 14.97 -4.39 -1.45
C ILE A 194 14.83 -3.27 -2.47
N GLU A 195 13.77 -2.47 -2.36
CA GLU A 195 13.60 -1.25 -3.15
C GLU A 195 14.30 -0.08 -2.45
N LEU A 196 15.47 0.29 -2.96
CA LEU A 196 16.28 1.37 -2.37
C LEU A 196 15.70 2.76 -2.62
N LEU A 197 14.94 2.95 -3.71
CA LEU A 197 14.33 4.23 -4.09
C LEU A 197 12.96 4.47 -3.44
N ALA A 198 12.69 3.82 -2.29
CA ALA A 198 11.50 4.11 -1.50
C ALA A 198 11.61 5.52 -0.92
N ARG A 199 10.83 6.46 -1.47
CA ARG A 199 10.89 7.89 -1.06
C ARG A 199 10.79 8.05 0.46
N PHE A 200 11.72 8.82 1.03
CA PHE A 200 11.87 9.17 2.45
C PHE A 200 12.40 8.07 3.38
N ASP A 201 12.58 6.82 2.90
CA ASP A 201 13.08 5.70 3.71
C ASP A 201 14.48 5.21 3.25
N GLU A 202 15.10 5.92 2.30
CA GLU A 202 16.35 5.50 1.65
C GLU A 202 17.48 5.28 2.67
N ALA A 203 17.63 6.19 3.63
CA ALA A 203 18.68 6.08 4.65
C ALA A 203 18.49 4.85 5.56
N SER A 204 17.23 4.55 5.91
CA SER A 204 16.88 3.36 6.71
C SER A 204 17.16 2.09 5.90
N ASN A 205 16.74 2.06 4.64
CA ASN A 205 16.92 0.93 3.75
C ASN A 205 18.41 0.64 3.50
N ILE A 206 19.24 1.68 3.30
CA ILE A 206 20.70 1.54 3.16
C ILE A 206 21.35 0.94 4.42
N ASN A 207 20.99 1.45 5.60
CA ASN A 207 21.54 0.96 6.86
C ASN A 207 21.17 -0.52 7.10
N TRP A 208 19.90 -0.88 6.90
CA TRP A 208 19.46 -2.26 7.04
C TRP A 208 20.09 -3.19 6.00
N SER A 209 20.27 -2.72 4.75
CA SER A 209 20.93 -3.51 3.70
C SER A 209 22.34 -3.92 4.09
N LYS A 210 23.14 -2.99 4.65
CA LYS A 210 24.49 -3.30 5.14
C LYS A 210 24.44 -4.36 6.24
N ARG A 211 23.59 -4.15 7.26
CA ARG A 211 23.46 -5.10 8.39
C ARG A 211 23.00 -6.49 7.93
N MET A 212 22.14 -6.57 6.91
CA MET A 212 21.74 -7.84 6.32
C MET A 212 22.88 -8.52 5.58
N GLN A 213 23.66 -7.78 4.79
CA GLN A 213 24.84 -8.30 4.08
C GLN A 213 25.92 -8.78 5.08
N ASP A 214 26.17 -8.02 6.12
CA ASP A 214 27.10 -8.41 7.20
C ASP A 214 26.68 -9.69 7.93
N ALA A 215 25.38 -9.99 7.95
CA ALA A 215 24.81 -11.23 8.49
C ALA A 215 24.80 -12.41 7.49
N GLY A 216 25.34 -12.24 6.28
CA GLY A 216 25.37 -13.27 5.24
C GLY A 216 24.09 -13.38 4.41
N ILE A 217 23.18 -12.41 4.49
CA ILE A 217 21.97 -12.36 3.66
C ILE A 217 22.33 -11.86 2.26
N ARG A 218 21.85 -12.56 1.24
CA ARG A 218 21.93 -12.09 -0.15
C ARG A 218 20.92 -10.98 -0.36
N VAL A 219 21.40 -9.76 -0.58
CA VAL A 219 20.57 -8.59 -0.83
C VAL A 219 20.60 -8.23 -2.31
N ILE A 220 19.43 -8.16 -2.95
CA ILE A 220 19.24 -7.77 -4.34
C ILE A 220 18.60 -6.38 -4.35
N PHE A 221 19.19 -5.45 -5.12
CA PHE A 221 18.77 -4.07 -5.18
C PHE A 221 17.96 -3.81 -6.46
N GLY A 222 16.68 -4.20 -6.43
CA GLY A 222 15.77 -3.89 -7.51
C GLY A 222 16.08 -4.55 -8.85
N VAL A 223 15.37 -4.11 -9.87
CA VAL A 223 15.58 -4.43 -11.30
C VAL A 223 15.67 -3.10 -12.03
N GLU A 224 16.64 -2.96 -12.91
CA GLU A 224 16.80 -1.72 -13.70
C GLU A 224 15.53 -1.44 -14.53
N GLY A 225 15.05 -0.21 -14.46
CA GLY A 225 13.81 0.22 -15.13
C GLY A 225 12.50 -0.25 -14.50
N LEU A 226 12.54 -1.17 -13.53
CA LEU A 226 11.33 -1.68 -12.86
C LEU A 226 11.39 -1.48 -11.35
N LYS A 227 10.31 -0.96 -10.77
CA LYS A 227 10.18 -0.84 -9.31
C LYS A 227 9.60 -2.10 -8.70
N ILE A 228 10.26 -2.64 -7.66
CA ILE A 228 9.72 -3.79 -6.92
C ILE A 228 8.65 -3.29 -5.96
N HIS A 229 7.39 -3.65 -6.22
CA HIS A 229 6.28 -3.24 -5.38
C HIS A 229 5.42 -4.41 -4.86
N SER A 230 5.65 -5.63 -5.34
CA SER A 230 5.06 -6.85 -4.79
C SER A 230 5.50 -7.09 -3.34
N LYS A 231 4.63 -7.68 -2.52
CA LYS A 231 4.88 -8.00 -1.12
C LYS A 231 4.76 -9.51 -0.94
N LEU A 232 5.91 -10.16 -1.05
CA LEU A 232 6.03 -11.61 -1.13
C LEU A 232 7.03 -12.13 -0.10
N VAL A 233 6.71 -13.27 0.49
CA VAL A 233 7.63 -14.11 1.24
C VAL A 233 7.53 -15.53 0.70
N HIS A 234 8.66 -16.18 0.50
CA HIS A 234 8.75 -17.61 0.20
C HIS A 234 9.61 -18.28 1.26
N ILE A 235 9.06 -19.27 1.93
CA ILE A 235 9.73 -20.07 2.96
C ILE A 235 9.89 -21.47 2.39
N GLY A 236 11.14 -21.81 2.00
CA GLY A 236 11.50 -23.13 1.48
C GLY A 236 11.71 -24.14 2.60
N THR A 237 10.90 -25.21 2.61
CA THR A 237 10.95 -26.23 3.66
C THR A 237 11.14 -27.64 3.08
N ARG A 238 11.45 -28.62 3.96
CA ARG A 238 11.56 -30.05 3.58
C ARG A 238 10.20 -30.71 3.35
N HIS A 239 9.14 -30.14 3.94
CA HIS A 239 7.80 -30.74 3.99
C HIS A 239 6.75 -30.00 3.14
N GLY A 240 7.19 -29.13 2.25
CA GLY A 240 6.36 -28.28 1.40
C GLY A 240 6.54 -26.81 1.72
N ASP A 241 6.82 -26.04 0.68
CA ASP A 241 7.11 -24.62 0.79
C ASP A 241 5.83 -23.82 1.09
N ILE A 242 6.02 -22.68 1.75
CA ILE A 242 4.96 -21.77 2.16
C ILE A 242 5.24 -20.40 1.56
N VAL A 243 4.19 -19.69 1.17
CA VAL A 243 4.30 -18.30 0.74
C VAL A 243 3.36 -17.40 1.51
N CYS A 244 3.79 -16.15 1.73
CA CYS A 244 2.93 -15.09 2.22
C CYS A 244 2.82 -14.02 1.12
N ILE A 245 1.61 -13.62 0.81
CA ILE A 245 1.29 -12.60 -0.20
C ILE A 245 0.47 -11.53 0.48
N SER A 246 0.90 -10.27 0.41
CA SER A 246 0.24 -9.16 1.10
C SER A 246 -0.13 -8.04 0.14
N THR A 247 -1.21 -7.34 0.45
CA THR A 247 -1.57 -6.09 -0.24
C THR A 247 -0.69 -4.93 0.20
N GLY A 248 -0.18 -4.96 1.42
CA GLY A 248 0.64 -3.92 2.03
C GLY A 248 2.05 -4.37 2.41
N ASN A 249 2.88 -3.39 2.72
CA ASN A 249 4.27 -3.63 3.09
C ASN A 249 4.36 -4.42 4.40
N PHE A 250 5.32 -5.32 4.50
CA PHE A 250 5.69 -6.02 5.75
C PHE A 250 6.43 -5.06 6.70
N HIS A 251 5.67 -4.10 7.22
CA HIS A 251 6.19 -3.00 8.02
C HIS A 251 5.30 -2.76 9.23
N GLU A 252 5.86 -2.86 10.43
CA GLU A 252 5.16 -2.81 11.71
C GLU A 252 4.32 -1.53 11.91
N GLY A 253 4.83 -0.40 11.45
CA GLY A 253 4.13 0.88 11.52
C GLY A 253 2.94 0.97 10.56
N ASN A 254 3.10 0.48 9.32
CA ASN A 254 2.02 0.47 8.34
C ASN A 254 0.89 -0.45 8.79
N ALA A 255 1.21 -1.62 9.34
CA ALA A 255 0.24 -2.59 9.83
C ALA A 255 -0.61 -2.09 11.01
N ARG A 256 -0.28 -0.93 11.59
CA ARG A 256 -1.08 -0.27 12.64
C ARG A 256 -2.02 0.82 12.12
N MET A 257 -1.85 1.25 10.86
CA MET A 257 -2.55 2.41 10.32
C MET A 257 -3.24 2.14 8.98
N TYR A 258 -2.79 1.12 8.24
CA TYR A 258 -3.29 0.80 6.89
C TYR A 258 -4.09 -0.48 6.94
N THR A 259 -5.26 -0.48 6.27
CA THR A 259 -6.00 -1.72 6.09
C THR A 259 -5.33 -2.53 4.99
N ASP A 260 -4.66 -3.60 5.38
CA ASP A 260 -3.97 -4.50 4.46
C ASP A 260 -4.31 -5.97 4.76
N TYR A 261 -4.34 -6.77 3.72
CA TYR A 261 -4.66 -8.18 3.81
C TYR A 261 -3.47 -9.04 3.41
N THR A 262 -3.18 -10.04 4.22
CA THR A 262 -2.10 -11.02 3.97
C THR A 262 -2.68 -12.41 3.94
N ILE A 263 -2.41 -13.17 2.89
CA ILE A 263 -2.65 -14.61 2.84
C ILE A 263 -1.33 -15.36 3.02
N MET A 264 -1.44 -16.50 3.68
CA MET A 264 -0.34 -17.46 3.90
C MET A 264 -0.83 -18.82 3.41
N THR A 265 -0.17 -19.38 2.40
CA THR A 265 -0.61 -20.59 1.73
C THR A 265 0.54 -21.54 1.39
N ALA A 266 0.24 -22.82 1.33
CA ALA A 266 1.11 -23.87 0.81
C ALA A 266 0.58 -24.45 -0.53
N HIS A 267 -0.37 -23.77 -1.19
CA HIS A 267 -0.91 -24.19 -2.48
C HIS A 267 0.19 -24.26 -3.54
N ARG A 268 0.56 -25.46 -3.95
CA ARG A 268 1.76 -25.74 -4.77
C ARG A 268 1.88 -24.88 -6.04
N PRO A 269 0.82 -24.69 -6.87
CA PRO A 269 0.91 -23.83 -8.04
C PRO A 269 1.27 -22.38 -7.69
N ILE A 270 0.62 -21.78 -6.67
CA ILE A 270 0.92 -20.41 -6.21
C ILE A 270 2.35 -20.32 -5.67
N VAL A 271 2.77 -21.28 -4.84
CA VAL A 271 4.13 -21.36 -4.26
C VAL A 271 5.18 -21.37 -5.37
N ARG A 272 5.00 -22.23 -6.39
CA ARG A 272 5.92 -22.31 -7.53
C ARG A 272 6.01 -20.98 -8.28
N GLU A 273 4.88 -20.32 -8.52
CA GLU A 273 4.88 -19.07 -9.27
C GLU A 273 5.40 -17.88 -8.45
N VAL A 274 5.17 -17.84 -7.12
CA VAL A 274 5.84 -16.86 -6.26
C VAL A 274 7.36 -17.02 -6.32
N ASN A 275 7.87 -18.27 -6.31
CA ASN A 275 9.30 -18.51 -6.51
C ASN A 275 9.76 -18.04 -7.90
N ALA A 276 8.97 -18.26 -8.94
CA ALA A 276 9.26 -17.78 -10.31
C ALA A 276 9.29 -16.23 -10.39
N VAL A 277 8.50 -15.52 -9.57
CA VAL A 277 8.62 -14.05 -9.46
C VAL A 277 9.99 -13.65 -8.91
N PHE A 278 10.51 -14.34 -7.90
CA PHE A 278 11.87 -14.09 -7.41
C PHE A 278 12.93 -14.40 -8.46
N ASP A 279 12.76 -15.47 -9.23
CA ASP A 279 13.67 -15.84 -10.32
C ASP A 279 13.61 -14.80 -11.46
N PHE A 280 12.42 -14.27 -11.78
CA PHE A 280 12.25 -13.15 -12.72
C PHE A 280 12.94 -11.87 -12.22
N ILE A 281 12.87 -11.55 -10.94
CA ILE A 281 13.58 -10.40 -10.36
C ILE A 281 15.10 -10.58 -10.50
N GLU A 282 15.61 -11.79 -10.36
CA GLU A 282 17.04 -12.09 -10.50
C GLU A 282 17.51 -12.08 -11.97
N LYS A 283 16.61 -12.48 -12.89
CA LYS A 283 16.90 -12.64 -14.32
C LYS A 283 15.74 -12.12 -15.17
N PRO A 284 15.54 -10.79 -15.24
CA PRO A 284 14.36 -10.17 -15.85
C PRO A 284 14.25 -10.39 -17.37
N TYR A 285 15.33 -10.83 -18.01
CA TYR A 285 15.37 -11.18 -19.44
C TYR A 285 14.89 -12.60 -19.74
N THR A 286 14.61 -13.41 -18.73
CA THR A 286 14.10 -14.78 -18.93
C THR A 286 12.58 -14.74 -19.00
N PRO A 287 11.96 -15.18 -20.11
CA PRO A 287 10.49 -15.25 -20.20
C PRO A 287 9.92 -16.18 -19.13
N VAL A 288 8.94 -15.73 -18.39
CA VAL A 288 8.18 -16.51 -17.42
C VAL A 288 6.71 -16.44 -17.76
N ASN A 289 6.04 -17.60 -17.80
CA ASN A 289 4.60 -17.69 -17.99
C ASN A 289 3.93 -18.01 -16.64
N PHE A 290 3.08 -17.11 -16.18
CA PHE A 290 2.31 -17.26 -14.96
C PHE A 290 0.89 -17.71 -15.29
N LYS A 291 0.44 -18.84 -14.72
CA LYS A 291 -0.92 -19.37 -14.89
C LYS A 291 -1.86 -18.92 -13.77
N GLU A 292 -1.38 -18.94 -12.56
CA GLU A 292 -2.12 -18.57 -11.34
C GLU A 292 -2.03 -17.07 -11.08
N LEU A 293 -0.81 -16.57 -10.89
CA LEU A 293 -0.56 -15.17 -10.56
C LEU A 293 -0.78 -14.25 -11.77
N LEU A 294 -1.36 -13.09 -11.56
CA LEU A 294 -1.30 -12.01 -12.52
C LEU A 294 -0.08 -11.15 -12.15
N VAL A 295 0.89 -11.08 -13.05
CA VAL A 295 2.17 -10.42 -12.78
C VAL A 295 2.39 -9.25 -13.74
N SER A 296 2.74 -8.10 -13.22
CA SER A 296 3.14 -6.93 -13.99
C SER A 296 4.68 -6.82 -14.00
N PRO A 297 5.27 -6.36 -15.11
CA PRO A 297 4.65 -5.86 -16.34
C PRO A 297 4.30 -6.93 -17.38
N ASN A 298 4.34 -8.23 -17.04
CA ASN A 298 4.15 -9.33 -17.99
C ASN A 298 2.78 -9.28 -18.69
N ASP A 299 1.73 -9.75 -17.99
CA ASP A 299 0.41 -9.97 -18.61
C ASP A 299 -0.77 -9.49 -17.72
N MET A 300 -0.50 -8.86 -16.59
CA MET A 300 -1.55 -8.49 -15.63
C MET A 300 -2.68 -7.68 -16.28
N ARG A 301 -2.37 -6.61 -17.03
CA ARG A 301 -3.39 -5.79 -17.72
C ARG A 301 -4.22 -6.64 -18.68
N LYS A 302 -3.57 -7.44 -19.52
CA LYS A 302 -4.22 -8.31 -20.50
C LYS A 302 -5.18 -9.30 -19.81
N ARG A 303 -4.76 -9.90 -18.71
CA ARG A 303 -5.57 -10.87 -17.98
C ARG A 303 -6.72 -10.22 -17.22
N LEU A 304 -6.54 -9.02 -16.66
CA LEU A 304 -7.64 -8.23 -16.07
C LEU A 304 -8.69 -7.89 -17.12
N ILE A 305 -8.27 -7.44 -18.31
CA ILE A 305 -9.19 -7.18 -19.43
C ILE A 305 -9.93 -8.47 -19.85
N ALA A 306 -9.24 -9.60 -19.85
CA ALA A 306 -9.88 -10.90 -20.17
C ALA A 306 -10.93 -11.32 -19.11
N LEU A 307 -10.68 -11.03 -17.82
CA LEU A 307 -11.65 -11.27 -16.75
C LEU A 307 -12.89 -10.37 -16.92
N ILE A 308 -12.70 -9.08 -17.21
CA ILE A 308 -13.81 -8.15 -17.46
C ILE A 308 -14.61 -8.59 -18.72
N ASN A 309 -13.92 -8.95 -19.81
CA ASN A 309 -14.58 -9.48 -21.02
C ASN A 309 -15.40 -10.74 -20.76
N LYS A 310 -14.95 -11.57 -19.81
CA LYS A 310 -15.71 -12.75 -19.40
C LYS A 310 -17.02 -12.36 -18.70
N GLU A 311 -17.01 -11.33 -17.86
CA GLU A 311 -18.25 -10.83 -17.23
C GLU A 311 -19.20 -10.24 -18.27
N ILE A 312 -18.71 -9.52 -19.28
CA ILE A 312 -19.54 -9.04 -20.40
C ILE A 312 -20.25 -10.24 -21.07
N LYS A 313 -19.49 -11.27 -21.48
CA LYS A 313 -20.06 -12.48 -22.10
C LYS A 313 -21.04 -13.23 -21.19
N ASN A 314 -20.76 -13.31 -19.88
CA ASN A 314 -21.67 -13.92 -18.94
C ASN A 314 -22.99 -13.15 -18.90
N LYS A 315 -22.94 -11.81 -18.89
CA LYS A 315 -24.12 -10.96 -18.89
C LYS A 315 -24.96 -11.11 -20.17
N GLU A 316 -24.31 -11.12 -21.32
CA GLU A 316 -24.96 -11.37 -22.64
C GLU A 316 -25.66 -12.73 -22.69
N GLN A 317 -25.16 -13.72 -21.95
CA GLN A 317 -25.73 -15.06 -21.82
C GLN A 317 -26.79 -15.18 -20.72
N GLY A 318 -27.17 -14.07 -20.07
CA GLY A 318 -28.14 -14.07 -18.97
C GLY A 318 -27.63 -14.73 -17.67
N LYS A 319 -26.30 -14.91 -17.52
CA LYS A 319 -25.67 -15.48 -16.33
C LYS A 319 -25.32 -14.37 -15.33
N ASP A 320 -25.04 -14.77 -14.08
CA ASP A 320 -24.52 -13.86 -13.07
C ASP A 320 -23.24 -13.19 -13.53
N ALA A 321 -23.24 -11.86 -13.52
CA ALA A 321 -22.12 -11.05 -13.96
C ALA A 321 -22.02 -9.76 -13.15
N TYR A 322 -20.96 -9.63 -12.37
CA TYR A 322 -20.64 -8.42 -11.62
C TYR A 322 -19.16 -8.34 -11.33
N ILE A 323 -18.69 -7.14 -10.99
CA ILE A 323 -17.33 -6.87 -10.57
C ILE A 323 -17.40 -6.08 -9.25
N LEU A 324 -16.78 -6.63 -8.20
CA LEU A 324 -16.58 -5.92 -6.95
C LEU A 324 -15.07 -5.69 -6.78
N ALA A 325 -14.66 -4.45 -6.52
CA ALA A 325 -13.24 -4.20 -6.29
C ALA A 325 -13.00 -3.14 -5.21
N LYS A 326 -11.91 -3.32 -4.49
CA LYS A 326 -11.35 -2.33 -3.57
C LYS A 326 -9.93 -2.04 -4.00
N VAL A 327 -9.64 -0.77 -4.32
CA VAL A 327 -8.34 -0.31 -4.80
C VAL A 327 -8.04 1.09 -4.26
N ASN A 328 -6.79 1.52 -4.37
CA ASN A 328 -6.46 2.89 -4.00
C ASN A 328 -6.69 3.88 -5.15
N HIS A 329 -6.36 3.48 -6.38
CA HIS A 329 -6.42 4.35 -7.54
C HIS A 329 -6.88 3.63 -8.80
N ILE A 330 -7.63 4.33 -9.64
CA ILE A 330 -8.05 3.88 -10.98
C ILE A 330 -7.74 5.00 -11.98
N THR A 331 -6.68 4.84 -12.78
CA THR A 331 -6.24 5.82 -13.78
C THR A 331 -5.73 5.16 -15.08
N ASP A 332 -5.77 3.82 -15.18
CA ASP A 332 -5.40 3.12 -16.39
C ASP A 332 -6.51 3.21 -17.43
N ARG A 333 -6.21 3.87 -18.54
CA ARG A 333 -7.20 4.15 -19.59
C ARG A 333 -7.83 2.88 -20.16
N ALA A 334 -7.03 1.88 -20.47
CA ALA A 334 -7.51 0.65 -21.11
C ALA A 334 -8.47 -0.13 -20.19
N LEU A 335 -8.19 -0.15 -18.87
CA LEU A 335 -9.09 -0.77 -17.90
C LEU A 335 -10.37 0.06 -17.70
N ILE A 336 -10.27 1.40 -17.67
CA ILE A 336 -11.45 2.28 -17.55
C ILE A 336 -12.37 2.11 -18.75
N GLU A 337 -11.83 2.15 -19.97
CA GLU A 337 -12.60 1.93 -21.20
C GLU A 337 -13.30 0.56 -21.17
N LYS A 338 -12.60 -0.47 -20.71
CA LYS A 338 -13.17 -1.81 -20.58
C LYS A 338 -14.27 -1.93 -19.51
N LEU A 339 -14.15 -1.19 -18.40
CA LEU A 339 -15.22 -1.10 -17.40
C LEU A 339 -16.46 -0.36 -17.94
N TYR A 340 -16.28 0.66 -18.77
CA TYR A 340 -17.39 1.32 -19.46
C TYR A 340 -18.11 0.37 -20.42
N GLU A 341 -17.38 -0.40 -21.22
CA GLU A 341 -17.96 -1.44 -22.07
C GLU A 341 -18.76 -2.47 -21.24
N ALA A 342 -18.20 -2.91 -20.10
CA ALA A 342 -18.90 -3.83 -19.21
C ALA A 342 -20.17 -3.23 -18.61
N SER A 343 -20.13 -1.96 -18.20
CA SER A 343 -21.31 -1.25 -17.70
C SER A 343 -22.38 -1.09 -18.80
N ALA A 344 -22.00 -0.70 -20.02
CA ALA A 344 -22.93 -0.60 -21.14
C ALA A 344 -23.57 -1.96 -21.50
N ALA A 345 -22.87 -3.07 -21.30
CA ALA A 345 -23.41 -4.43 -21.44
C ALA A 345 -24.31 -4.85 -20.25
N GLY A 346 -24.47 -4.01 -19.22
CA GLY A 346 -25.31 -4.24 -18.06
C GLY A 346 -24.63 -5.02 -16.92
N VAL A 347 -23.30 -5.15 -16.92
CA VAL A 347 -22.53 -5.71 -15.80
C VAL A 347 -22.57 -4.74 -14.63
N LYS A 348 -22.97 -5.21 -13.45
CA LYS A 348 -22.96 -4.41 -12.22
C LYS A 348 -21.53 -4.28 -11.69
N ILE A 349 -21.08 -3.05 -11.44
CA ILE A 349 -19.71 -2.76 -11.00
C ILE A 349 -19.76 -1.90 -9.73
N GLU A 350 -19.25 -2.43 -8.64
CA GLU A 350 -19.21 -1.76 -7.34
C GLU A 350 -17.76 -1.62 -6.87
N LEU A 351 -17.31 -0.40 -6.66
CA LEU A 351 -15.91 -0.09 -6.39
C LEU A 351 -15.76 0.69 -5.08
N VAL A 352 -14.74 0.37 -4.31
CA VAL A 352 -14.26 1.16 -3.18
C VAL A 352 -12.92 1.77 -3.57
N VAL A 353 -12.88 3.09 -3.79
CA VAL A 353 -11.70 3.82 -4.27
C VAL A 353 -11.39 5.01 -3.37
N ARG A 354 -10.24 5.01 -2.70
CA ARG A 354 -9.91 6.07 -1.74
C ARG A 354 -9.10 7.24 -2.31
N GLY A 355 -8.54 7.11 -3.49
CA GLY A 355 -7.60 8.07 -4.07
C GLY A 355 -8.00 8.52 -5.47
N ASN A 356 -7.02 8.71 -6.35
CA ASN A 356 -7.27 9.20 -7.70
C ASN A 356 -8.14 8.23 -8.49
N CYS A 357 -9.26 8.72 -9.00
CA CYS A 357 -10.16 7.99 -9.86
C CYS A 357 -10.44 8.82 -11.12
N SER A 358 -9.97 8.32 -12.27
CA SER A 358 -10.26 8.93 -13.58
C SER A 358 -11.50 8.33 -14.24
N LEU A 359 -12.10 7.31 -13.62
CA LEU A 359 -13.38 6.74 -14.04
C LEU A 359 -14.51 7.61 -13.49
N VAL A 360 -15.47 7.99 -14.34
CA VAL A 360 -16.66 8.76 -13.97
C VAL A 360 -17.85 7.81 -13.93
N PRO A 361 -18.44 7.54 -12.75
CA PRO A 361 -19.60 6.66 -12.61
C PRO A 361 -20.91 7.36 -12.94
N GLY A 362 -21.97 6.60 -13.20
CA GLY A 362 -23.35 7.08 -13.30
C GLY A 362 -23.68 7.87 -14.58
N VAL A 363 -22.85 7.80 -15.63
CA VAL A 363 -23.13 8.46 -16.91
C VAL A 363 -24.08 7.57 -17.73
N PRO A 364 -25.30 8.07 -18.11
CA PRO A 364 -26.26 7.30 -18.87
C PRO A 364 -25.68 6.73 -20.17
N GLY A 365 -25.94 5.45 -20.43
CA GLY A 365 -25.45 4.71 -21.59
C GLY A 365 -23.95 4.37 -21.58
N VAL A 366 -23.20 4.83 -20.58
CA VAL A 366 -21.74 4.61 -20.48
C VAL A 366 -21.37 3.90 -19.18
N SER A 367 -21.70 4.51 -18.05
CA SER A 367 -21.27 4.02 -16.73
C SER A 367 -22.41 3.99 -15.69
N GLU A 368 -23.63 3.88 -16.13
CA GLU A 368 -24.84 3.87 -15.28
C GLU A 368 -24.86 2.70 -14.29
N ASN A 369 -24.19 1.58 -14.62
CA ASN A 369 -24.05 0.40 -13.77
C ASN A 369 -22.78 0.40 -12.91
N ILE A 370 -22.05 1.53 -12.88
CA ILE A 370 -20.85 1.70 -12.06
C ILE A 370 -21.15 2.59 -10.87
N HIS A 371 -20.85 2.10 -9.68
CA HIS A 371 -20.99 2.84 -8.43
C HIS A 371 -19.67 2.85 -7.68
N ILE A 372 -19.25 4.00 -7.16
CA ILE A 372 -17.96 4.15 -6.48
C ILE A 372 -18.15 4.86 -5.15
N ASN A 373 -17.73 4.17 -4.07
CA ASN A 373 -17.65 4.74 -2.73
C ASN A 373 -16.18 4.99 -2.35
N GLY A 374 -15.87 6.14 -1.78
CA GLY A 374 -14.57 6.50 -1.23
C GLY A 374 -14.64 6.64 0.29
N ILE A 375 -13.77 5.93 1.01
CA ILE A 375 -13.78 5.94 2.48
C ILE A 375 -12.53 6.65 3.02
N ILE A 376 -12.75 7.61 3.92
CA ILE A 376 -11.71 8.22 4.73
C ILE A 376 -12.13 8.11 6.19
N ASP A 377 -11.47 7.22 6.93
CA ASP A 377 -11.80 6.93 8.30
C ASP A 377 -10.55 6.80 9.18
N ARG A 378 -10.65 6.17 10.32
CA ARG A 378 -9.59 5.89 11.31
C ARG A 378 -8.34 5.33 10.69
N TYR A 379 -8.49 4.31 9.86
CA TYR A 379 -7.43 3.63 9.15
C TYR A 379 -7.42 4.02 7.68
N LEU A 380 -6.23 4.11 7.09
CA LEU A 380 -6.09 4.32 5.66
C LEU A 380 -6.51 3.05 4.91
N GLU A 381 -7.55 3.14 4.09
CA GLU A 381 -7.95 2.06 3.19
C GLU A 381 -6.83 1.79 2.18
N HIS A 382 -6.26 0.58 2.19
CA HIS A 382 -5.06 0.30 1.40
C HIS A 382 -5.06 -1.06 0.72
N SER A 383 -5.85 -2.01 1.17
CA SER A 383 -5.95 -3.34 0.53
C SER A 383 -6.45 -3.24 -0.91
N ARG A 384 -5.99 -4.17 -1.77
CA ARG A 384 -6.48 -4.36 -3.13
C ARG A 384 -7.10 -5.74 -3.19
N ILE A 385 -8.39 -5.76 -3.50
CA ILE A 385 -9.22 -6.96 -3.56
C ILE A 385 -10.05 -6.85 -4.83
N PHE A 386 -10.10 -7.93 -5.61
CA PHE A 386 -10.88 -8.00 -6.84
C PHE A 386 -11.72 -9.27 -6.85
N ILE A 387 -13.00 -9.13 -7.15
CA ILE A 387 -13.97 -10.22 -7.18
C ILE A 387 -14.75 -10.13 -8.50
N PHE A 388 -14.76 -11.21 -9.24
CA PHE A 388 -15.48 -11.38 -10.49
C PHE A 388 -16.52 -12.49 -10.31
N ALA A 389 -17.77 -12.24 -10.72
CA ALA A 389 -18.88 -13.20 -10.56
C ALA A 389 -18.65 -14.53 -11.28
N ASN A 390 -18.06 -14.48 -12.48
CA ASN A 390 -17.68 -15.65 -13.25
C ASN A 390 -18.80 -16.69 -13.40
N ALA A 391 -20.03 -16.23 -13.66
CA ALA A 391 -21.24 -17.05 -13.81
C ALA A 391 -21.57 -17.93 -12.56
N GLY A 392 -21.37 -17.36 -11.34
CA GLY A 392 -21.61 -18.05 -10.07
C GLY A 392 -20.39 -18.72 -9.44
N GLU A 393 -19.33 -18.96 -10.22
CA GLU A 393 -18.04 -19.50 -9.74
C GLU A 393 -17.05 -18.35 -9.45
N GLU A 394 -17.36 -17.53 -8.45
CA GLU A 394 -16.63 -16.31 -8.13
C GLU A 394 -15.11 -16.50 -8.10
N ARG A 395 -14.40 -15.54 -8.70
CA ARG A 395 -12.94 -15.48 -8.69
C ARG A 395 -12.46 -14.31 -7.84
N TYR A 396 -11.59 -14.62 -6.90
CA TYR A 396 -11.03 -13.68 -5.95
C TYR A 396 -9.54 -13.49 -6.18
N TYR A 397 -9.10 -12.23 -6.15
CA TYR A 397 -7.68 -11.88 -6.22
C TYR A 397 -7.34 -10.85 -5.17
N ILE A 398 -6.16 -10.99 -4.55
CA ILE A 398 -5.56 -9.95 -3.70
C ILE A 398 -4.13 -9.66 -4.15
N GLY A 399 -3.63 -8.47 -3.88
CA GLY A 399 -2.22 -8.17 -4.13
C GLY A 399 -1.86 -6.71 -4.07
N SER A 400 -0.80 -6.34 -4.79
CA SER A 400 -0.12 -5.08 -4.62
C SER A 400 -0.50 -4.00 -5.64
N ALA A 401 -1.16 -4.37 -6.76
CA ALA A 401 -1.42 -3.49 -7.88
C ALA A 401 -2.69 -2.65 -7.70
N ASP A 402 -2.57 -1.35 -7.93
CA ASP A 402 -3.70 -0.49 -8.30
C ASP A 402 -3.87 -0.47 -9.83
N TRP A 403 -5.01 -0.04 -10.31
CA TRP A 403 -5.30 0.09 -11.74
C TRP A 403 -4.74 1.41 -12.31
N MET A 404 -3.42 1.49 -12.34
CA MET A 404 -2.66 2.66 -12.83
C MET A 404 -1.60 2.22 -13.83
N PRO A 405 -1.30 3.03 -14.89
CA PRO A 405 -0.27 2.71 -15.87
C PRO A 405 1.07 2.35 -15.21
N ARG A 406 1.54 3.16 -14.25
CA ARG A 406 2.80 2.90 -13.55
C ARG A 406 2.85 1.56 -12.81
N ASN A 407 1.71 1.03 -12.32
CA ASN A 407 1.65 -0.27 -11.66
C ASN A 407 1.70 -1.40 -12.68
N LEU A 408 1.06 -1.20 -13.83
CA LEU A 408 0.89 -2.22 -14.86
C LEU A 408 2.05 -2.29 -15.86
N ASP A 409 2.87 -1.22 -15.98
CA ASP A 409 3.94 -1.11 -16.96
C ASP A 409 5.34 -1.02 -16.36
N ASN A 410 5.50 -0.32 -15.21
CA ASN A 410 6.81 0.06 -14.68
C ASN A 410 7.13 -0.55 -13.31
N ARG A 411 6.28 -1.48 -12.82
CA ARG A 411 6.46 -2.12 -11.53
C ARG A 411 6.31 -3.62 -11.61
N ILE A 412 7.02 -4.32 -10.73
CA ILE A 412 6.74 -5.72 -10.45
C ILE A 412 5.68 -5.77 -9.37
N GLU A 413 4.46 -6.03 -9.81
CA GLU A 413 3.27 -6.21 -8.97
C GLU A 413 2.74 -7.63 -9.13
N VAL A 414 2.04 -8.13 -8.12
CA VAL A 414 1.43 -9.46 -8.13
C VAL A 414 0.01 -9.36 -7.61
N LEU A 415 -0.92 -10.00 -8.33
CA LEU A 415 -2.24 -10.37 -7.83
C LEU A 415 -2.30 -11.89 -7.77
N ALA A 416 -2.67 -12.42 -6.61
CA ALA A 416 -2.79 -13.86 -6.36
C ALA A 416 -4.25 -14.27 -6.25
N PRO A 417 -4.64 -15.40 -6.86
CA PRO A 417 -5.97 -15.97 -6.66
C PRO A 417 -6.12 -16.48 -5.22
N VAL A 418 -7.35 -16.45 -4.71
CA VAL A 418 -7.72 -16.96 -3.39
C VAL A 418 -8.71 -18.08 -3.55
N TYR A 419 -8.38 -19.28 -3.06
CA TYR A 419 -9.19 -20.48 -3.24
C TYR A 419 -9.95 -20.90 -1.98
N ASP A 420 -9.39 -20.60 -0.79
CA ASP A 420 -10.04 -20.92 0.48
C ASP A 420 -11.37 -20.16 0.63
N LYS A 421 -12.47 -20.89 0.84
CA LYS A 421 -13.83 -20.33 0.87
C LYS A 421 -14.09 -19.41 2.07
N GLU A 422 -13.46 -19.66 3.21
CA GLU A 422 -13.61 -18.79 4.38
C GLU A 422 -12.90 -17.46 4.14
N ILE A 423 -11.70 -17.51 3.51
CA ILE A 423 -10.96 -16.30 3.13
C ILE A 423 -11.73 -15.54 2.04
N GLN A 424 -12.32 -16.22 1.05
CA GLN A 424 -13.17 -15.60 0.04
C GLN A 424 -14.36 -14.86 0.67
N ALA A 425 -15.05 -15.49 1.63
CA ALA A 425 -16.17 -14.88 2.34
C ALA A 425 -15.74 -13.63 3.13
N ASP A 426 -14.55 -13.67 3.78
CA ASP A 426 -13.98 -12.51 4.49
C ASP A 426 -13.65 -11.37 3.54
N LEU A 427 -13.02 -11.66 2.41
CA LEU A 427 -12.68 -10.66 1.38
C LEU A 427 -13.94 -10.02 0.78
N LYS A 428 -14.98 -10.81 0.51
CA LYS A 428 -16.28 -10.30 0.02
C LYS A 428 -16.92 -9.36 1.04
N ARG A 429 -16.92 -9.77 2.31
CA ARG A 429 -17.42 -8.95 3.42
C ARG A 429 -16.69 -7.61 3.52
N ILE A 430 -15.35 -7.61 3.43
CA ILE A 430 -14.54 -6.39 3.46
C ILE A 430 -14.94 -5.42 2.34
N VAL A 431 -15.11 -5.90 1.11
CA VAL A 431 -15.48 -5.06 -0.03
C VAL A 431 -16.93 -4.58 0.12
N CYS A 432 -17.87 -5.47 0.44
CA CYS A 432 -19.29 -5.14 0.61
C CYS A 432 -19.50 -4.13 1.76
N TYR A 433 -18.84 -4.30 2.90
CA TYR A 433 -18.94 -3.35 4.01
C TYR A 433 -18.34 -1.99 3.63
N GLY A 434 -17.21 -1.99 2.92
CA GLY A 434 -16.64 -0.76 2.39
C GLY A 434 -17.59 -0.05 1.42
N PHE A 435 -18.27 -0.79 0.58
CA PHE A 435 -19.25 -0.23 -0.35
C PHE A 435 -20.54 0.26 0.37
N GLN A 436 -20.93 -0.40 1.44
CA GLN A 436 -22.12 -0.04 2.24
C GLN A 436 -21.87 1.07 3.27
N ASP A 437 -20.63 1.56 3.42
CA ASP A 437 -20.29 2.55 4.44
C ASP A 437 -20.96 3.90 4.16
N THR A 438 -22.01 4.20 4.91
CA THR A 438 -22.76 5.46 4.85
C THR A 438 -22.26 6.50 5.86
N ALA A 439 -21.51 6.09 6.88
CA ALA A 439 -20.98 7.00 7.90
C ALA A 439 -19.75 7.77 7.43
N LYS A 440 -18.82 7.09 6.75
CA LYS A 440 -17.55 7.65 6.26
C LYS A 440 -17.41 7.61 4.73
N GLY A 441 -18.34 6.96 4.05
CA GLY A 441 -18.40 6.88 2.61
C GLY A 441 -18.68 8.23 1.95
N ARG A 442 -18.07 8.45 0.79
CA ARG A 442 -18.28 9.63 -0.05
C ARG A 442 -18.43 9.20 -1.49
N ILE A 443 -19.36 9.82 -2.18
CA ILE A 443 -19.55 9.58 -3.62
C ILE A 443 -18.31 10.05 -4.35
N VAL A 444 -17.77 9.17 -5.19
CA VAL A 444 -16.75 9.52 -6.17
C VAL A 444 -17.44 9.73 -7.51
N ASP A 445 -17.77 10.97 -7.83
CA ASP A 445 -18.65 11.35 -8.95
C ASP A 445 -17.94 12.07 -10.11
N GLY A 446 -16.62 12.11 -10.10
CA GLY A 446 -15.84 12.86 -11.11
C GLY A 446 -15.96 14.39 -11.01
N MET A 447 -16.95 14.91 -10.27
CA MET A 447 -17.19 16.33 -10.05
C MET A 447 -16.52 16.86 -8.77
N GLY A 448 -16.05 15.97 -7.92
CA GLY A 448 -15.44 16.31 -6.63
C GLY A 448 -16.42 16.87 -5.61
N THR A 449 -17.70 16.55 -5.71
CA THR A 449 -18.74 17.09 -4.81
C THR A 449 -18.57 16.63 -3.37
N ASN A 450 -17.86 15.54 -3.13
CA ASN A 450 -17.63 14.94 -1.81
C ASN A 450 -18.92 14.70 -0.98
N ARG A 451 -20.03 14.43 -1.68
CA ARG A 451 -21.31 14.14 -1.04
C ARG A 451 -21.25 12.86 -0.23
N ILE A 452 -22.08 12.76 0.81
CA ILE A 452 -22.24 11.54 1.59
C ILE A 452 -22.75 10.44 0.68
N TRP A 453 -22.14 9.25 0.81
CA TRP A 453 -22.59 8.06 0.10
C TRP A 453 -23.93 7.58 0.67
N ASN A 454 -24.96 7.56 -0.17
CA ASN A 454 -26.23 6.90 0.14
C ASN A 454 -26.29 5.64 -0.70
N PHE A 455 -26.36 4.51 -0.04
CA PHE A 455 -26.37 3.21 -0.70
C PHE A 455 -27.55 3.09 -1.70
N PRO A 456 -27.31 2.92 -3.01
CA PRO A 456 -28.34 3.00 -4.03
C PRO A 456 -29.24 1.77 -4.14
N PHE A 457 -28.99 0.73 -3.36
CA PHE A 457 -29.73 -0.53 -3.47
C PHE A 457 -30.76 -0.69 -2.37
N THR A 458 -32.02 -0.83 -2.76
CA THR A 458 -33.15 -1.13 -1.90
C THR A 458 -33.25 -2.64 -1.58
N PRO A 459 -33.78 -3.05 -0.41
CA PRO A 459 -34.56 -2.18 0.46
C PRO A 459 -33.65 -1.23 1.22
N PRO A 460 -34.10 0.05 1.41
CA PRO A 460 -33.41 0.92 2.32
C PRO A 460 -33.37 0.22 3.68
N LEU A 461 -32.18 0.06 4.24
CA LEU A 461 -32.05 -0.03 5.68
C LEU A 461 -32.90 1.10 6.23
N SER A 462 -33.71 0.88 7.30
CA SER A 462 -34.49 1.95 7.89
C SER A 462 -33.62 3.21 7.95
N GLU A 463 -34.18 4.39 7.70
CA GLU A 463 -33.41 5.64 7.63
C GLU A 463 -32.46 5.85 8.82
N GLU A 464 -32.81 5.35 10.00
CA GLU A 464 -31.97 5.30 11.20
C GLU A 464 -30.76 4.36 11.09
N MET A 465 -30.86 3.23 10.40
CA MET A 465 -29.73 2.29 10.20
C MET A 465 -28.83 2.70 9.04
N ALA A 466 -29.35 3.33 8.00
CA ALA A 466 -28.57 3.78 6.85
C ALA A 466 -27.56 4.89 7.20
N SER A 467 -27.87 5.74 8.18
CA SER A 467 -27.01 6.85 8.60
C SER A 467 -25.80 6.46 9.46
N LEU A 468 -25.72 5.24 9.92
CA LEU A 468 -24.78 4.81 10.97
C LEU A 468 -23.87 3.62 10.62
N PHE A 469 -23.95 3.08 9.38
CA PHE A 469 -23.12 1.94 9.01
C PHE A 469 -21.67 2.40 8.75
N ARG A 470 -20.76 2.04 9.66
CA ARG A 470 -19.33 2.34 9.61
C ARG A 470 -18.55 1.06 9.43
N SER A 471 -17.99 0.87 8.24
CA SER A 471 -17.36 -0.40 7.81
C SER A 471 -16.21 -0.84 8.71
N GLN A 472 -15.31 0.07 9.07
CA GLN A 472 -14.15 -0.25 9.92
C GLN A 472 -14.55 -0.68 11.32
N GLU A 473 -15.56 -0.06 11.90
CA GLU A 473 -16.06 -0.41 13.23
C GLU A 473 -16.79 -1.76 13.21
N LYS A 474 -17.61 -1.98 12.18
CA LYS A 474 -18.31 -3.25 12.01
C LYS A 474 -17.34 -4.42 11.86
N LEU A 475 -16.31 -4.28 11.00
CA LEU A 475 -15.27 -5.29 10.83
C LEU A 475 -14.49 -5.56 12.13
N TYR A 476 -14.11 -4.52 12.86
CA TYR A 476 -13.41 -4.70 14.14
C TYR A 476 -14.23 -5.48 15.16
N ASN A 477 -15.52 -5.12 15.31
CA ASN A 477 -16.41 -5.76 16.25
C ASN A 477 -16.67 -7.24 15.88
N GLU A 478 -16.81 -7.56 14.60
CA GLU A 478 -16.96 -8.95 14.15
C GLU A 478 -15.70 -9.77 14.42
N TYR A 479 -14.51 -9.26 14.05
CA TYR A 479 -13.25 -9.96 14.35
C TYR A 479 -12.98 -10.14 15.85
N LYS A 480 -13.51 -9.26 16.69
CA LYS A 480 -13.37 -9.37 18.15
C LYS A 480 -14.28 -10.46 18.74
N ASN A 481 -15.41 -10.76 18.08
CA ASN A 481 -16.41 -11.71 18.54
C ASN A 481 -16.25 -13.11 17.92
N THR A 482 -15.33 -13.26 16.97
CA THR A 482 -14.93 -14.53 16.36
C THR A 482 -13.68 -15.07 17.05
#